data_3066c30ee7d0007de9eaada837cb1750
#
_entry.id   3066c30ee7d0007de9eaada837cb1750
#
_cell.length_a   1.000
_cell.length_b   1.000
_cell.length_c   1.000
_cell.angle_alpha   90.00
_cell.angle_beta   90.00
_cell.angle_gamma   90.00
#
_symmetry.space_group_name_H-M   'P 1'
#
loop_
_entity.id
_entity.type
_entity.pdbx_description
1 polymer ?
#
loop_
_entity_poly.entity_id
_entity_poly.type
_entity_poly.pdbx_seq_one_letter_code
_entity_poly.pdbx_strand_id
1 'polypeptide(L)'
;RKLALPAFSPRIMEQMKERFSVLVKERFDEIGTPDSFNFAAEIAEIVPTQAIASLVGIPREKFPIFDSLAYGVVRGINPMLTPDERKDAIKGVPEGLDLLNELIDERRADPGNDFLSTLILAEDQGSKLSNLEMCALVGAVLGAGSDTAVDLHSYLIKNLLQHPEQLDLLKADPGLVQGAISETLRYESSGKTGLARYASEDLDINGHEIKKGQMVQLITSTAGMDSSI
;
A
#
# COMPACT_ATOMS: atom_id res chain seq x y z
N ARG A 1 -17.58 -0.98 4.04
CA ARG A 1 -17.11 -0.37 2.80
C ARG A 1 -17.68 1.04 2.59
N LYS A 2 -19.00 1.25 2.68
CA LYS A 2 -19.62 2.58 2.53
C LYS A 2 -19.05 3.61 3.50
N LEU A 3 -18.85 3.25 4.76
CA LEU A 3 -18.29 4.12 5.81
C LEU A 3 -16.83 4.52 5.54
N ALA A 4 -16.05 3.69 4.84
CA ALA A 4 -14.66 3.97 4.52
C ALA A 4 -14.46 4.84 3.25
N LEU A 5 -15.43 4.87 2.31
CA LEU A 5 -15.29 5.59 1.04
C LEU A 5 -14.97 7.09 1.19
N PRO A 6 -15.56 7.84 2.13
CA PRO A 6 -15.25 9.26 2.30
C PRO A 6 -13.78 9.54 2.62
N ALA A 7 -13.10 8.61 3.29
CA ALA A 7 -11.69 8.72 3.65
C ALA A 7 -10.73 8.57 2.44
N PHE A 8 -11.23 8.13 1.28
CA PHE A 8 -10.51 8.05 0.00
C PHE A 8 -11.02 9.08 -1.03
N SER A 9 -11.61 10.17 -0.56
CA SER A 9 -12.12 11.22 -1.45
C SER A 9 -10.98 11.94 -2.19
N PRO A 10 -11.24 12.50 -3.42
CA PRO A 10 -10.24 13.26 -4.16
C PRO A 10 -9.62 14.41 -3.35
N ARG A 11 -10.40 15.05 -2.47
CA ARG A 11 -9.90 16.09 -1.57
C ARG A 11 -8.83 15.58 -0.62
N ILE A 12 -9.03 14.41 0.01
CA ILE A 12 -8.04 13.81 0.91
C ILE A 12 -6.81 13.40 0.11
N MET A 13 -6.97 12.86 -1.09
CA MET A 13 -5.85 12.49 -1.96
C MET A 13 -5.00 13.70 -2.37
N GLU A 14 -5.59 14.84 -2.66
CA GLU A 14 -4.82 16.06 -2.97
C GLU A 14 -4.05 16.60 -1.76
N GLN A 15 -4.65 16.57 -0.57
CA GLN A 15 -3.94 16.90 0.68
C GLN A 15 -2.77 15.95 0.94
N MET A 16 -2.92 14.67 0.60
CA MET A 16 -1.86 13.68 0.73
C MET A 16 -0.69 13.95 -0.21
N LYS A 17 -0.94 14.44 -1.42
CA LYS A 17 0.09 14.77 -2.40
C LYS A 17 1.12 15.78 -1.86
N GLU A 18 0.66 16.83 -1.18
CA GLU A 18 1.56 17.80 -0.54
C GLU A 18 2.40 17.15 0.57
N ARG A 19 1.76 16.36 1.44
CA ARG A 19 2.45 15.63 2.53
C ARG A 19 3.47 14.64 1.98
N PHE A 20 3.13 13.91 0.92
CA PHE A 20 4.03 13.00 0.23
C PHE A 20 5.27 13.72 -0.30
N SER A 21 5.08 14.87 -0.96
CA SER A 21 6.19 15.65 -1.49
C SER A 21 7.16 16.09 -0.40
N VAL A 22 6.64 16.46 0.77
CA VAL A 22 7.47 16.81 1.94
C VAL A 22 8.23 15.58 2.46
N LEU A 23 7.55 14.43 2.65
CA LEU A 23 8.19 13.20 3.14
C LEU A 23 9.33 12.74 2.21
N VAL A 24 9.07 12.74 0.90
CA VAL A 24 10.10 12.36 -0.10
C VAL A 24 11.28 13.30 -0.04
N LYS A 25 11.03 14.62 0.01
CA LYS A 25 12.11 15.62 0.09
C LYS A 25 12.95 15.44 1.35
N GLU A 26 12.31 15.34 2.51
CA GLU A 26 12.99 15.14 3.79
C GLU A 26 13.84 13.87 3.77
N ARG A 27 13.30 12.78 3.19
CA ARG A 27 14.04 11.53 3.07
C ARG A 27 15.29 11.66 2.20
N PHE A 28 15.21 12.39 1.07
CA PHE A 28 16.39 12.68 0.25
C PHE A 28 17.37 13.62 0.97
N ASP A 29 16.88 14.60 1.73
CA ASP A 29 17.73 15.48 2.54
C ASP A 29 18.50 14.69 3.63
N GLU A 30 17.86 13.69 4.25
CA GLU A 30 18.49 12.78 5.23
C GLU A 30 19.57 11.88 4.60
N ILE A 31 19.31 11.34 3.40
CA ILE A 31 20.28 10.52 2.65
C ILE A 31 21.49 11.38 2.23
N GLY A 32 21.26 12.65 1.94
CA GLY A 32 22.28 13.59 1.51
C GLY A 32 22.77 13.32 0.08
N THR A 33 24.08 13.43 -0.14
CA THR A 33 24.71 13.25 -1.47
C THR A 33 25.81 12.19 -1.44
N PRO A 34 25.50 10.93 -1.11
CA PRO A 34 26.47 9.85 -1.17
C PRO A 34 26.78 9.48 -2.64
N ASP A 35 27.92 8.84 -2.88
CA ASP A 35 28.29 8.35 -4.22
C ASP A 35 27.29 7.28 -4.73
N SER A 36 26.69 6.52 -3.81
CA SER A 36 25.64 5.53 -4.09
C SER A 36 24.78 5.29 -2.85
N PHE A 37 23.52 4.90 -3.04
CA PHE A 37 22.63 4.47 -1.96
C PHE A 37 21.67 3.38 -2.45
N ASN A 38 21.10 2.64 -1.50
CA ASN A 38 20.10 1.62 -1.79
C ASN A 38 18.70 2.24 -1.88
N PHE A 39 18.25 2.58 -3.10
CA PHE A 39 16.94 3.19 -3.32
C PHE A 39 15.78 2.36 -2.74
N ALA A 40 15.84 1.02 -2.85
CA ALA A 40 14.79 0.17 -2.32
C ALA A 40 14.65 0.33 -0.80
N ALA A 41 15.75 0.16 -0.06
CA ALA A 41 15.76 0.23 1.39
C ALA A 41 15.58 1.66 1.92
N GLU A 42 16.13 2.66 1.23
CA GLU A 42 16.17 4.03 1.73
C GLU A 42 14.94 4.86 1.33
N ILE A 43 14.30 4.53 0.22
CA ILE A 43 13.14 5.30 -0.31
C ILE A 43 11.92 4.42 -0.45
N ALA A 44 12.01 3.34 -1.26
CA ALA A 44 10.84 2.60 -1.68
C ALA A 44 10.11 1.89 -0.53
N GLU A 45 10.84 1.35 0.46
CA GLU A 45 10.26 0.68 1.63
C GLU A 45 9.73 1.67 2.68
N ILE A 46 10.38 2.82 2.83
CA ILE A 46 10.07 3.77 3.91
C ILE A 46 8.92 4.70 3.54
N VAL A 47 9.00 5.33 2.37
CA VAL A 47 8.08 6.41 1.98
C VAL A 47 6.60 5.97 1.95
N PRO A 48 6.21 4.82 1.37
CA PRO A 48 4.81 4.42 1.34
C PRO A 48 4.21 4.22 2.74
N THR A 49 4.95 3.56 3.63
CA THR A 49 4.48 3.30 5.00
C THR A 49 4.32 4.61 5.79
N GLN A 50 5.29 5.51 5.71
CA GLN A 50 5.21 6.83 6.35
C GLN A 50 4.09 7.71 5.76
N ALA A 51 3.82 7.55 4.48
CA ALA A 51 2.68 8.22 3.86
C ALA A 51 1.35 7.71 4.39
N ILE A 52 1.20 6.39 4.55
CA ILE A 52 0.02 5.80 5.17
C ILE A 52 -0.07 6.24 6.64
N ALA A 53 1.03 6.27 7.38
CA ALA A 53 1.08 6.81 8.74
C ALA A 53 0.53 8.26 8.79
N SER A 54 1.00 9.10 7.88
CA SER A 54 0.53 10.49 7.77
C SER A 54 -0.95 10.60 7.37
N LEU A 55 -1.43 9.70 6.48
CA LEU A 55 -2.86 9.62 6.11
C LEU A 55 -3.72 9.26 7.32
N VAL A 56 -3.31 8.24 8.07
CA VAL A 56 -4.01 7.75 9.27
C VAL A 56 -4.04 8.82 10.37
N GLY A 57 -3.06 9.71 10.41
CA GLY A 57 -2.92 10.76 11.42
C GLY A 57 -1.98 10.35 12.55
N ILE A 58 -1.03 9.45 12.28
CA ILE A 58 0.00 9.04 13.25
C ILE A 58 0.98 10.21 13.44
N PRO A 59 1.30 10.63 14.69
CA PRO A 59 2.36 11.59 14.97
C PRO A 59 3.73 11.08 14.51
N ARG A 60 4.60 11.96 14.02
CA ARG A 60 5.91 11.57 13.44
C ARG A 60 6.79 10.79 14.42
N GLU A 61 6.79 11.19 15.68
CA GLU A 61 7.54 10.51 16.75
C GLU A 61 7.08 9.07 17.01
N LYS A 62 5.88 8.71 16.53
CA LYS A 62 5.29 7.37 16.63
C LYS A 62 5.47 6.52 15.35
N PHE A 63 6.07 7.07 14.30
CA PHE A 63 6.30 6.33 13.05
C PHE A 63 7.03 5.00 13.26
N PRO A 64 8.07 4.86 14.12
CA PRO A 64 8.72 3.58 14.33
C PRO A 64 7.79 2.48 14.89
N ILE A 65 6.82 2.84 15.72
CA ILE A 65 5.80 1.91 16.24
C ILE A 65 4.86 1.50 15.10
N PHE A 66 4.43 2.47 14.28
CA PHE A 66 3.57 2.21 13.15
C PHE A 66 4.27 1.38 12.05
N ASP A 67 5.57 1.60 11.79
CA ASP A 67 6.38 0.79 10.89
C ASP A 67 6.46 -0.67 11.36
N SER A 68 6.61 -0.89 12.67
CA SER A 68 6.60 -2.24 13.27
C SER A 68 5.23 -2.92 13.12
N LEU A 69 4.13 -2.18 13.25
CA LEU A 69 2.78 -2.66 12.96
C LEU A 69 2.64 -3.03 11.48
N ALA A 70 3.07 -2.13 10.58
CA ALA A 70 3.00 -2.35 9.13
C ALA A 70 3.76 -3.61 8.72
N TYR A 71 5.00 -3.75 9.19
CA TYR A 71 5.81 -4.94 8.98
C TYR A 71 5.08 -6.21 9.44
N GLY A 72 4.53 -6.20 10.65
CA GLY A 72 3.80 -7.33 11.22
C GLY A 72 2.54 -7.69 10.44
N VAL A 73 1.76 -6.70 9.99
CA VAL A 73 0.56 -6.92 9.17
C VAL A 73 0.92 -7.52 7.82
N VAL A 74 1.87 -6.94 7.11
CA VAL A 74 2.25 -7.37 5.76
C VAL A 74 2.93 -8.74 5.77
N ARG A 75 3.92 -8.94 6.66
CA ARG A 75 4.65 -10.20 6.76
C ARG A 75 3.82 -11.31 7.41
N GLY A 76 3.02 -10.97 8.42
CA GLY A 76 2.22 -11.95 9.17
C GLY A 76 1.19 -12.71 8.35
N ILE A 77 0.71 -12.15 7.23
CA ILE A 77 -0.23 -12.83 6.32
C ILE A 77 0.45 -13.80 5.35
N ASN A 78 1.77 -13.81 5.25
CA ASN A 78 2.49 -14.71 4.36
C ASN A 78 2.32 -16.18 4.81
N PRO A 79 1.72 -17.06 3.99
CA PRO A 79 1.46 -18.46 4.36
C PRO A 79 2.73 -19.32 4.42
N MET A 80 3.83 -18.85 3.85
CA MET A 80 5.11 -19.58 3.75
C MET A 80 5.99 -19.41 4.98
N LEU A 81 5.65 -18.51 5.92
CA LEU A 81 6.42 -18.32 7.15
C LEU A 81 6.29 -19.52 8.09
N THR A 82 7.41 -19.96 8.64
CA THR A 82 7.42 -20.87 9.78
C THR A 82 6.76 -20.22 11.00
N PRO A 83 6.33 -21.01 12.01
CA PRO A 83 5.74 -20.48 13.24
C PRO A 83 6.64 -19.45 13.95
N ASP A 84 7.96 -19.69 14.00
CA ASP A 84 8.91 -18.80 14.67
C ASP A 84 9.11 -17.50 13.88
N GLU A 85 9.26 -17.56 12.56
CA GLU A 85 9.34 -16.37 11.71
C GLU A 85 8.07 -15.53 11.81
N ARG A 86 6.89 -16.18 11.83
CA ARG A 86 5.61 -15.49 12.02
C ARG A 86 5.54 -14.80 13.37
N LYS A 87 5.94 -15.49 14.45
CA LYS A 87 5.96 -14.93 15.80
C LYS A 87 6.87 -13.72 15.87
N ASP A 88 8.06 -13.77 15.23
CA ASP A 88 8.96 -12.63 15.18
C ASP A 88 8.39 -11.48 14.34
N ALA A 89 7.82 -11.78 13.18
CA ALA A 89 7.23 -10.76 12.32
C ALA A 89 6.12 -9.95 13.01
N ILE A 90 5.25 -10.60 13.79
CA ILE A 90 4.10 -9.94 14.42
C ILE A 90 4.38 -9.36 15.82
N LYS A 91 5.61 -9.40 16.32
CA LYS A 91 5.92 -8.96 17.69
C LYS A 91 5.59 -7.49 17.97
N GLY A 92 5.68 -6.62 16.95
CA GLY A 92 5.34 -5.20 17.07
C GLY A 92 3.85 -4.88 16.90
N VAL A 93 3.04 -5.88 16.50
CA VAL A 93 1.60 -5.67 16.24
C VAL A 93 0.83 -5.23 17.49
N PRO A 94 1.02 -5.82 18.69
CA PRO A 94 0.31 -5.39 19.88
C PRO A 94 0.51 -3.91 20.21
N GLU A 95 1.77 -3.44 20.25
CA GLU A 95 2.10 -2.04 20.52
C GLU A 95 1.50 -1.09 19.47
N GLY A 96 1.53 -1.49 18.19
CA GLY A 96 0.91 -0.72 17.11
C GLY A 96 -0.62 -0.66 17.22
N LEU A 97 -1.28 -1.73 17.68
CA LEU A 97 -2.72 -1.73 17.94
C LEU A 97 -3.08 -0.87 19.16
N ASP A 98 -2.25 -0.88 20.20
CA ASP A 98 -2.45 0.00 21.37
C ASP A 98 -2.35 1.47 20.93
N LEU A 99 -1.33 1.84 20.14
CA LEU A 99 -1.21 3.17 19.56
C LEU A 99 -2.45 3.57 18.73
N LEU A 100 -2.96 2.67 17.88
CA LEU A 100 -4.17 2.97 17.10
C LEU A 100 -5.39 3.18 18.00
N ASN A 101 -5.58 2.37 19.04
CA ASN A 101 -6.69 2.54 19.97
C ASN A 101 -6.60 3.86 20.72
N GLU A 102 -5.43 4.25 21.21
CA GLU A 102 -5.21 5.55 21.87
C GLU A 102 -5.60 6.69 20.91
N LEU A 103 -5.12 6.67 19.68
CA LEU A 103 -5.44 7.70 18.68
C LEU A 103 -6.93 7.72 18.29
N ILE A 104 -7.58 6.57 18.21
CA ILE A 104 -9.02 6.49 17.95
C ILE A 104 -9.80 7.15 19.09
N ASP A 105 -9.43 6.89 20.34
CA ASP A 105 -10.10 7.47 21.51
C ASP A 105 -9.87 8.99 21.60
N GLU A 106 -8.66 9.47 21.31
CA GLU A 106 -8.36 10.90 21.18
C GLU A 106 -9.23 11.57 20.10
N ARG A 107 -9.30 10.97 18.88
CA ARG A 107 -10.09 11.50 17.78
C ARG A 107 -11.60 11.41 17.99
N ARG A 108 -12.07 10.48 18.82
CA ARG A 108 -13.49 10.48 19.25
C ARG A 108 -13.83 11.67 20.14
N ALA A 109 -12.87 12.10 20.99
CA ALA A 109 -13.03 13.27 21.84
C ALA A 109 -12.89 14.59 21.06
N ASP A 110 -11.92 14.66 20.14
CA ASP A 110 -11.62 15.84 19.32
C ASP A 110 -11.24 15.43 17.88
N PRO A 111 -12.23 15.30 16.96
CA PRO A 111 -11.96 14.90 15.60
C PRO A 111 -11.11 15.92 14.84
N GLY A 112 -10.02 15.45 14.23
CA GLY A 112 -9.14 16.24 13.37
C GLY A 112 -9.51 16.15 11.87
N ASN A 113 -8.50 16.37 11.03
CA ASN A 113 -8.63 16.28 9.57
C ASN A 113 -7.74 15.13 9.01
N ASP A 114 -7.93 13.93 9.53
CA ASP A 114 -7.20 12.73 9.16
C ASP A 114 -8.14 11.56 8.82
N PHE A 115 -7.58 10.44 8.41
CA PHE A 115 -8.31 9.24 8.04
C PHE A 115 -9.14 8.68 9.20
N LEU A 116 -8.54 8.59 10.40
CA LEU A 116 -9.25 8.10 11.59
C LEU A 116 -10.43 8.97 11.94
N SER A 117 -10.27 10.30 11.94
CA SER A 117 -11.35 11.25 12.19
C SER A 117 -12.47 11.12 11.17
N THR A 118 -12.12 10.92 9.89
CA THR A 118 -13.11 10.70 8.83
C THR A 118 -13.91 9.40 9.06
N LEU A 119 -13.26 8.33 9.50
CA LEU A 119 -13.93 7.07 9.84
C LEU A 119 -14.84 7.20 11.07
N ILE A 120 -14.40 7.94 12.08
CA ILE A 120 -15.15 8.18 13.32
C ILE A 120 -16.43 8.99 13.03
N LEU A 121 -16.32 9.99 12.16
CA LEU A 121 -17.46 10.84 11.77
C LEU A 121 -18.40 10.17 10.76
N ALA A 122 -17.95 9.08 10.12
CA ALA A 122 -18.77 8.36 9.17
C ALA A 122 -19.90 7.60 9.89
N GLU A 123 -21.10 7.75 9.38
CA GLU A 123 -22.31 7.06 9.85
C GLU A 123 -23.16 6.59 8.67
N ASP A 124 -23.67 5.38 8.73
CA ASP A 124 -24.64 4.85 7.76
C ASP A 124 -25.82 4.25 8.52
N GLN A 125 -26.98 4.90 8.42
CA GLN A 125 -28.25 4.47 9.05
C GLN A 125 -28.11 4.21 10.57
N GLY A 126 -27.37 5.06 11.28
CA GLY A 126 -27.11 4.91 12.73
C GLY A 126 -25.99 3.94 13.08
N SER A 127 -25.36 3.27 12.10
CA SER A 127 -24.25 2.36 12.32
C SER A 127 -22.92 3.13 12.25
N LYS A 128 -22.06 2.88 13.26
CA LYS A 128 -20.69 3.44 13.36
C LYS A 128 -19.68 2.32 13.44
N LEU A 129 -18.44 2.61 13.03
CA LEU A 129 -17.35 1.66 13.16
C LEU A 129 -16.88 1.55 14.63
N SER A 130 -16.68 0.32 15.07
CA SER A 130 -15.98 0.02 16.32
C SER A 130 -14.47 0.25 16.18
N ASN A 131 -13.74 0.33 17.30
CA ASN A 131 -12.28 0.45 17.29
C ASN A 131 -11.64 -0.72 16.50
N LEU A 132 -12.13 -1.95 16.73
CA LEU A 132 -11.62 -3.14 16.05
C LEU A 132 -11.79 -3.03 14.50
N GLU A 133 -12.95 -2.56 14.05
CA GLU A 133 -13.20 -2.37 12.61
C GLU A 133 -12.32 -1.27 12.02
N MET A 134 -12.07 -0.19 12.77
CA MET A 134 -11.14 0.87 12.34
C MET A 134 -9.70 0.36 12.29
N CYS A 135 -9.22 -0.36 13.30
CA CYS A 135 -7.90 -1.01 13.26
C CYS A 135 -7.77 -1.99 12.09
N ALA A 136 -8.81 -2.78 11.82
CA ALA A 136 -8.84 -3.68 10.68
C ALA A 136 -8.78 -2.95 9.33
N LEU A 137 -9.46 -1.80 9.20
CA LEU A 137 -9.38 -0.95 8.01
C LEU A 137 -7.99 -0.34 7.83
N VAL A 138 -7.36 0.15 8.90
CA VAL A 138 -5.95 0.62 8.85
C VAL A 138 -5.03 -0.51 8.43
N GLY A 139 -5.17 -1.71 9.01
CA GLY A 139 -4.43 -2.90 8.61
C GLY A 139 -4.63 -3.27 7.13
N ALA A 140 -5.85 -3.16 6.62
CA ALA A 140 -6.14 -3.40 5.20
C ALA A 140 -5.48 -2.36 4.27
N VAL A 141 -5.46 -1.07 4.67
CA VAL A 141 -4.78 0.00 3.93
C VAL A 141 -3.27 -0.23 3.92
N LEU A 142 -2.69 -0.61 5.07
CA LEU A 142 -1.27 -0.97 5.19
C LEU A 142 -0.93 -2.16 4.26
N GLY A 143 -1.66 -3.26 4.38
CA GLY A 143 -1.40 -4.46 3.57
C GLY A 143 -1.55 -4.23 2.06
N ALA A 144 -2.48 -3.37 1.65
CA ALA A 144 -2.68 -3.06 0.24
C ALA A 144 -1.71 -2.01 -0.30
N GLY A 145 -1.31 -1.04 0.52
CA GLY A 145 -0.59 0.15 0.06
C GLY A 145 0.93 0.11 0.27
N SER A 146 1.46 -0.79 1.12
CA SER A 146 2.90 -0.85 1.37
C SER A 146 3.64 -1.60 0.26
N ASP A 147 3.58 -2.92 0.21
CA ASP A 147 4.40 -3.75 -0.70
C ASP A 147 4.18 -3.42 -2.19
N THR A 148 2.93 -3.14 -2.58
CA THR A 148 2.62 -2.81 -3.98
C THR A 148 3.25 -1.49 -4.41
N ALA A 149 3.33 -0.51 -3.51
CA ALA A 149 4.01 0.76 -3.78
C ALA A 149 5.54 0.61 -3.77
N VAL A 150 6.09 -0.23 -2.87
CA VAL A 150 7.53 -0.60 -2.86
C VAL A 150 7.94 -1.17 -4.21
N ASP A 151 7.18 -2.15 -4.69
CA ASP A 151 7.42 -2.78 -6.00
C ASP A 151 7.35 -1.76 -7.13
N LEU A 152 6.30 -0.93 -7.18
CA LEU A 152 6.13 0.09 -8.21
C LEU A 152 7.31 1.07 -8.24
N HIS A 153 7.70 1.62 -7.08
CA HIS A 153 8.82 2.56 -7.01
C HIS A 153 10.13 1.91 -7.44
N SER A 154 10.39 0.68 -6.97
CA SER A 154 11.61 -0.06 -7.29
C SER A 154 11.68 -0.41 -8.78
N TYR A 155 10.60 -0.90 -9.37
CA TYR A 155 10.55 -1.23 -10.80
C TYR A 155 10.62 0.01 -11.68
N LEU A 156 9.93 1.10 -11.32
CA LEU A 156 9.98 2.34 -12.07
C LEU A 156 11.42 2.87 -12.18
N ILE A 157 12.11 2.99 -11.05
CA ILE A 157 13.49 3.48 -11.04
C ILE A 157 14.43 2.50 -11.73
N LYS A 158 14.32 1.20 -11.48
CA LYS A 158 15.11 0.17 -12.15
C LYS A 158 14.96 0.27 -13.67
N ASN A 159 13.72 0.32 -14.17
CA ASN A 159 13.45 0.35 -15.60
C ASN A 159 13.96 1.64 -16.25
N LEU A 160 13.77 2.80 -15.62
CA LEU A 160 14.30 4.06 -16.11
C LEU A 160 15.84 4.09 -16.16
N LEU A 161 16.52 3.49 -15.18
CA LEU A 161 17.97 3.38 -15.18
C LEU A 161 18.49 2.38 -16.24
N GLN A 162 17.71 1.36 -16.58
CA GLN A 162 18.03 0.40 -17.65
C GLN A 162 17.73 0.96 -19.05
N HIS A 163 16.90 2.01 -19.16
CA HIS A 163 16.49 2.66 -20.39
C HIS A 163 16.80 4.18 -20.34
N PRO A 164 18.10 4.58 -20.45
CA PRO A 164 18.52 5.96 -20.31
C PRO A 164 17.79 6.94 -21.24
N GLU A 165 17.45 6.51 -22.45
CA GLU A 165 16.69 7.31 -23.41
C GLU A 165 15.29 7.67 -22.92
N GLN A 166 14.62 6.77 -22.20
CA GLN A 166 13.32 7.04 -21.57
C GLN A 166 13.46 7.96 -20.35
N LEU A 167 14.51 7.77 -19.58
CA LEU A 167 14.82 8.63 -18.44
C LEU A 167 15.09 10.08 -18.89
N ASP A 168 15.82 10.26 -20.00
CA ASP A 168 16.12 11.58 -20.55
C ASP A 168 14.86 12.27 -21.10
N LEU A 169 13.94 11.52 -21.74
CA LEU A 169 12.63 12.04 -22.15
C LEU A 169 11.84 12.51 -20.92
N LEU A 170 11.79 11.70 -19.85
CA LEU A 170 11.07 12.05 -18.62
C LEU A 170 11.66 13.28 -17.92
N LYS A 171 13.00 13.42 -17.92
CA LYS A 171 13.68 14.62 -17.40
C LYS A 171 13.36 15.87 -18.21
N ALA A 172 13.26 15.73 -19.54
CA ALA A 172 12.93 16.83 -20.44
C ALA A 172 11.46 17.26 -20.32
N ASP A 173 10.55 16.30 -20.11
CA ASP A 173 9.12 16.54 -19.93
C ASP A 173 8.57 15.75 -18.72
N PRO A 174 8.53 16.36 -17.52
CA PRO A 174 7.94 15.72 -16.33
C PRO A 174 6.45 15.37 -16.47
N GLY A 175 5.74 15.91 -17.47
CA GLY A 175 4.36 15.55 -17.78
C GLY A 175 4.20 14.09 -18.19
N LEU A 176 5.27 13.42 -18.63
CA LEU A 176 5.29 12.01 -19.00
C LEU A 176 5.27 11.04 -17.81
N VAL A 177 5.41 11.54 -16.56
CA VAL A 177 5.50 10.68 -15.36
C VAL A 177 4.32 9.73 -15.22
N GLN A 178 3.10 10.16 -15.55
CA GLN A 178 1.92 9.31 -15.47
C GLN A 178 1.98 8.15 -16.48
N GLY A 179 2.50 8.42 -17.68
CA GLY A 179 2.75 7.39 -18.70
C GLY A 179 3.80 6.37 -18.22
N ALA A 180 4.91 6.85 -17.65
CA ALA A 180 5.97 6.00 -17.13
C ALA A 180 5.47 5.08 -15.98
N ILE A 181 4.62 5.61 -15.09
CA ILE A 181 3.98 4.82 -14.01
C ILE A 181 3.05 3.75 -14.63
N SER A 182 2.18 4.14 -15.56
CA SER A 182 1.24 3.21 -16.19
C SER A 182 1.96 2.10 -16.95
N GLU A 183 3.02 2.43 -17.69
CA GLU A 183 3.83 1.46 -18.41
C GLU A 183 4.60 0.53 -17.45
N THR A 184 5.11 1.04 -16.35
CA THR A 184 5.75 0.20 -15.31
C THR A 184 4.76 -0.81 -14.73
N LEU A 185 3.54 -0.38 -14.41
CA LEU A 185 2.48 -1.27 -13.89
C LEU A 185 2.05 -2.33 -14.92
N ARG A 186 2.06 -1.99 -16.21
CA ARG A 186 1.77 -2.92 -17.29
C ARG A 186 2.89 -3.95 -17.44
N TYR A 187 4.14 -3.49 -17.51
CA TYR A 187 5.33 -4.29 -17.83
C TYR A 187 5.80 -5.13 -16.63
N GLU A 188 5.86 -4.54 -15.44
CA GLU A 188 6.25 -5.21 -14.19
C GLU A 188 5.21 -5.00 -13.09
N SER A 189 4.14 -5.80 -13.13
CA SER A 189 3.14 -5.81 -12.07
C SER A 189 3.71 -6.39 -10.76
N SER A 190 3.43 -5.76 -9.62
CA SER A 190 3.71 -6.30 -8.29
C SER A 190 2.97 -7.61 -8.03
N GLY A 191 1.81 -7.80 -8.65
CA GLY A 191 0.99 -9.01 -8.54
C GLY A 191 1.41 -10.15 -9.47
N LYS A 192 2.70 -10.50 -9.56
CA LYS A 192 3.23 -11.49 -10.53
C LYS A 192 2.51 -12.84 -10.51
N THR A 193 2.17 -13.33 -9.34
CA THR A 193 1.44 -14.61 -9.18
C THR A 193 -0.07 -14.45 -9.39
N GLY A 194 -0.58 -13.22 -9.48
CA GLY A 194 -1.98 -12.93 -9.71
C GLY A 194 -2.88 -13.23 -8.51
N LEU A 195 -4.18 -13.42 -8.79
CA LEU A 195 -5.21 -13.56 -7.78
C LEU A 195 -5.87 -14.94 -7.84
N ALA A 196 -5.87 -15.67 -6.72
CA ALA A 196 -6.58 -16.93 -6.60
C ALA A 196 -8.11 -16.71 -6.50
N ARG A 197 -8.86 -17.51 -7.23
CA ARG A 197 -10.33 -17.62 -7.15
C ARG A 197 -10.71 -19.08 -7.00
N TYR A 198 -11.84 -19.34 -6.38
CA TYR A 198 -12.40 -20.68 -6.28
C TYR A 198 -13.72 -20.73 -7.04
N ALA A 199 -13.88 -21.73 -7.90
CA ALA A 199 -15.11 -21.91 -8.67
C ALA A 199 -16.29 -22.17 -7.72
N SER A 200 -17.33 -21.33 -7.80
CA SER A 200 -18.57 -21.50 -7.01
C SER A 200 -19.49 -22.57 -7.56
N GLU A 201 -19.33 -22.93 -8.82
CA GLU A 201 -20.07 -23.96 -9.56
C GLU A 201 -19.16 -24.58 -10.64
N ASP A 202 -19.61 -25.64 -11.31
CA ASP A 202 -18.92 -26.16 -12.49
C ASP A 202 -19.04 -25.17 -13.64
N LEU A 203 -17.92 -24.87 -14.31
CA LEU A 203 -17.87 -23.92 -15.41
C LEU A 203 -16.88 -24.36 -16.48
N ASP A 204 -17.05 -23.85 -17.69
CA ASP A 204 -16.12 -23.99 -18.79
C ASP A 204 -15.52 -22.64 -19.16
N ILE A 205 -14.20 -22.59 -19.29
CA ILE A 205 -13.49 -21.41 -19.78
C ILE A 205 -12.71 -21.83 -21.04
N ASN A 206 -13.18 -21.44 -22.19
CA ASN A 206 -12.54 -21.70 -23.48
C ASN A 206 -12.25 -23.20 -23.72
N GLY A 207 -13.18 -24.09 -23.35
CA GLY A 207 -13.04 -25.55 -23.53
C GLY A 207 -12.29 -26.24 -22.37
N HIS A 208 -11.96 -25.53 -21.31
CA HIS A 208 -11.38 -26.11 -20.09
C HIS A 208 -12.44 -26.22 -19.01
N GLU A 209 -12.78 -27.46 -18.65
CA GLU A 209 -13.69 -27.73 -17.54
C GLU A 209 -13.03 -27.40 -16.20
N ILE A 210 -13.73 -26.61 -15.40
CA ILE A 210 -13.33 -26.26 -14.02
C ILE A 210 -14.46 -26.69 -13.09
N LYS A 211 -14.17 -27.62 -12.17
CA LYS A 211 -15.16 -28.12 -11.23
C LYS A 211 -15.32 -27.19 -10.03
N LYS A 212 -16.51 -27.17 -9.47
CA LYS A 212 -16.81 -26.45 -8.22
C LYS A 212 -15.77 -26.76 -7.15
N GLY A 213 -15.25 -25.71 -6.51
CA GLY A 213 -14.23 -25.76 -5.47
C GLY A 213 -12.78 -25.83 -5.98
N GLN A 214 -12.56 -25.97 -7.28
CA GLN A 214 -11.20 -25.87 -7.83
C GLN A 214 -10.70 -24.44 -7.79
N MET A 215 -9.38 -24.29 -7.55
CA MET A 215 -8.71 -23.01 -7.56
C MET A 215 -8.29 -22.63 -9.00
N VAL A 216 -8.62 -21.41 -9.38
CA VAL A 216 -8.17 -20.77 -10.61
C VAL A 216 -7.25 -19.60 -10.24
N GLN A 217 -6.03 -19.61 -10.74
CA GLN A 217 -5.05 -18.56 -10.53
C GLN A 217 -5.08 -17.58 -11.71
N LEU A 218 -5.47 -16.33 -11.44
CA LEU A 218 -5.50 -15.29 -12.46
C LEU A 218 -4.12 -14.62 -12.53
N ILE A 219 -3.31 -14.97 -13.53
CA ILE A 219 -1.95 -14.41 -13.70
C ILE A 219 -2.03 -13.04 -14.36
N THR A 220 -2.18 -11.98 -13.58
CA THR A 220 -2.38 -10.61 -14.09
C THR A 220 -1.15 -10.07 -14.84
N SER A 221 0.06 -10.50 -14.47
CA SER A 221 1.30 -10.08 -15.13
C SER A 221 1.37 -10.51 -16.60
N THR A 222 0.74 -11.62 -17.00
CA THR A 222 0.71 -12.05 -18.40
C THR A 222 -0.28 -11.24 -19.24
N ALA A 223 -1.36 -10.74 -18.63
CA ALA A 223 -2.33 -9.91 -19.35
C ALA A 223 -1.69 -8.61 -19.89
N GLY A 224 -0.81 -7.97 -19.11
CA GLY A 224 -0.08 -6.78 -19.54
C GLY A 224 0.93 -7.01 -20.67
N MET A 225 1.28 -8.28 -20.95
CA MET A 225 2.22 -8.69 -21.99
C MET A 225 1.53 -9.32 -23.21
N ASP A 226 0.21 -9.45 -23.19
CA ASP A 226 -0.55 -10.07 -24.28
C ASP A 226 -0.61 -9.14 -25.48
N SER A 227 0.03 -9.55 -26.57
CA SER A 227 0.08 -8.78 -27.84
C SER A 227 -1.22 -8.80 -28.65
N SER A 228 -2.23 -9.54 -28.17
CA SER A 228 -3.55 -9.62 -28.83
C SER A 228 -4.54 -8.55 -28.33
N ILE A 229 -4.14 -7.75 -27.34
CA ILE A 229 -4.96 -6.68 -26.75
C ILE A 229 -4.40 -5.30 -27.11
#